data_5833984cc084d97afd7d09380ed4e997
#
_entry.id   5833984cc084d97afd7d09380ed4e997
#
_cell.length_a   1.000
_cell.length_b   1.000
_cell.length_c   1.000
_cell.angle_alpha   90.00
_cell.angle_beta   90.00
_cell.angle_gamma   90.00
#
_symmetry.space_group_name_H-M   'P 1'
#
loop_
_entity.id
_entity.type
_entity.pdbx_description
1 polymer ?
#
loop_
_entity_poly.entity_id
_entity_poly.type
_entity_poly.pdbx_seq_one_letter_code
_entity_poly.pdbx_strand_id
1 'polypeptide(L)'
;MCLYSAWSHYELTTQIPDAFYIAIQKKRKVTLPAYPPIELSYWSEIPFKLGITEKEIDGYKVPIYDLEKSVCDAIKFRNKIGVDVSSEILKNYLKRQDRDLTKLAEYSHKMRIAGTMDKLIRYMI
;
A
#
# COMPACT_ATOMS: atom_id res chain seq x y z
N MET A 1 -6.13 -1.88 -6.62
CA MET A 1 -5.49 -2.88 -5.74
C MET A 1 -4.68 -2.21 -4.65
N CYS A 2 -4.64 -2.81 -3.50
CA CYS A 2 -3.94 -2.28 -2.31
C CYS A 2 -3.16 -3.38 -1.60
N LEU A 3 -2.49 -3.02 -0.50
CA LEU A 3 -1.78 -3.93 0.41
C LEU A 3 -0.95 -4.98 -0.32
N TYR A 4 -1.13 -6.27 -0.01
CA TYR A 4 -0.31 -7.33 -0.58
C TYR A 4 -0.33 -7.37 -2.11
N SER A 5 -1.44 -7.03 -2.77
CA SER A 5 -1.49 -6.97 -4.22
C SER A 5 -0.61 -5.85 -4.77
N ALA A 6 -0.63 -4.67 -4.14
CA ALA A 6 0.23 -3.56 -4.53
C ALA A 6 1.69 -3.84 -4.20
N TRP A 7 1.98 -4.35 -3.00
CA TRP A 7 3.36 -4.66 -2.61
C TRP A 7 3.98 -5.72 -3.51
N SER A 8 3.20 -6.72 -3.91
CA SER A 8 3.66 -7.75 -4.86
C SER A 8 3.96 -7.13 -6.23
N HIS A 9 3.09 -6.24 -6.71
CA HIS A 9 3.29 -5.56 -7.99
C HIS A 9 4.60 -4.76 -8.02
N TYR A 10 4.92 -4.06 -6.92
CA TYR A 10 6.15 -3.27 -6.82
C TYR A 10 7.34 -4.07 -6.29
N GLU A 11 7.19 -5.36 -6.07
CA GLU A 11 8.24 -6.23 -5.55
C GLU A 11 8.83 -5.76 -4.21
N LEU A 12 7.97 -5.26 -3.35
CA LEU A 12 8.36 -4.77 -2.01
C LEU A 12 8.40 -5.87 -0.96
N THR A 13 7.81 -7.02 -1.24
CA THR A 13 7.81 -8.17 -0.36
C THR A 13 7.97 -9.45 -1.17
N THR A 14 8.49 -10.49 -0.53
CA THR A 14 8.59 -11.82 -1.13
C THR A 14 7.30 -12.63 -0.97
N GLN A 15 6.35 -12.14 -0.18
CA GLN A 15 5.08 -12.83 0.02
C GLN A 15 4.21 -12.72 -1.23
N ILE A 16 3.66 -13.86 -1.65
CA ILE A 16 2.76 -13.93 -2.79
C ILE A 16 1.33 -13.88 -2.26
N PRO A 17 0.51 -12.92 -2.71
CA PRO A 17 -0.87 -12.83 -2.22
C PRO A 17 -1.70 -14.02 -2.72
N ASP A 18 -2.55 -14.55 -1.85
CA ASP A 18 -3.49 -15.64 -2.15
C ASP A 18 -4.87 -15.12 -2.56
N ALA A 19 -5.03 -13.81 -2.64
CA ALA A 19 -6.26 -13.14 -3.02
C ALA A 19 -5.93 -11.80 -3.66
N PHE A 20 -6.91 -11.18 -4.30
CA PHE A 20 -6.80 -9.79 -4.72
C PHE A 20 -7.18 -8.88 -3.56
N TYR A 21 -6.28 -8.01 -3.15
CA TYR A 21 -6.50 -7.05 -2.08
C TYR A 21 -7.01 -5.75 -2.68
N ILE A 22 -8.25 -5.39 -2.34
CA ILE A 22 -8.94 -4.25 -2.93
C ILE A 22 -9.47 -3.35 -1.82
N ALA A 23 -9.18 -2.05 -1.93
CA ALA A 23 -9.73 -1.05 -1.02
C ALA A 23 -11.01 -0.49 -1.61
N ILE A 24 -12.01 -0.32 -0.76
CA ILE A 24 -13.24 0.39 -1.10
C ILE A 24 -13.54 1.45 -0.03
N GLN A 25 -14.29 2.45 -0.41
CA GLN A 25 -14.66 3.51 0.51
C GLN A 25 -15.64 2.98 1.57
N LYS A 26 -15.48 3.40 2.82
CA LYS A 26 -16.41 3.06 3.90
C LYS A 26 -17.85 3.37 3.50
N LYS A 27 -18.78 2.59 4.01
CA LYS A 27 -20.22 2.66 3.75
C LYS A 27 -20.66 2.15 2.38
N ARG A 28 -19.76 1.71 1.53
CA ARG A 28 -20.13 1.03 0.30
C ARG A 28 -20.43 -0.44 0.58
N LYS A 29 -21.45 -0.97 -0.10
CA LYS A 29 -21.77 -2.38 -0.08
C LYS A 29 -21.42 -2.97 -1.43
N VAL A 30 -20.67 -4.06 -1.42
CA VAL A 30 -20.22 -4.72 -2.63
C VAL A 30 -20.55 -6.21 -2.52
N THR A 31 -21.15 -6.76 -3.56
CA THR A 31 -21.33 -8.21 -3.67
C THR A 31 -20.13 -8.78 -4.40
N LEU A 32 -19.42 -9.70 -3.74
CA LEU A 32 -18.23 -10.31 -4.31
C LEU A 32 -18.57 -11.61 -5.06
N PRO A 33 -17.87 -11.88 -6.18
CA PRO A 33 -17.95 -13.20 -6.80
C PRO A 33 -17.28 -14.26 -5.92
N ALA A 34 -17.63 -15.51 -6.10
CA ALA A 34 -17.00 -16.61 -5.39
C ALA A 34 -15.54 -16.81 -5.81
N TYR A 35 -15.20 -16.44 -7.02
CA TYR A 35 -13.85 -16.56 -7.58
C TYR A 35 -13.59 -15.41 -8.57
N PRO A 36 -12.38 -14.82 -8.60
CA PRO A 36 -11.22 -15.12 -7.75
C PRO A 36 -11.41 -14.65 -6.30
N PRO A 37 -10.62 -15.15 -5.34
CA PRO A 37 -10.70 -14.67 -3.96
C PRO A 37 -10.35 -13.18 -3.87
N ILE A 38 -11.16 -12.44 -3.15
CA ILE A 38 -10.98 -10.99 -2.98
C ILE A 38 -11.06 -10.68 -1.50
N GLU A 39 -10.03 -9.98 -1.00
CA GLU A 39 -10.00 -9.43 0.34
C GLU A 39 -10.30 -7.94 0.28
N LEU A 40 -11.39 -7.51 0.91
CA LEU A 40 -11.77 -6.11 0.93
C LEU A 40 -11.22 -5.39 2.14
N SER A 41 -10.75 -4.16 1.92
CA SER A 41 -10.43 -3.21 2.98
C SER A 41 -11.33 -1.98 2.84
N TYR A 42 -11.98 -1.61 3.93
CA TYR A 42 -12.88 -0.46 3.95
C TYR A 42 -12.14 0.74 4.54
N TRP A 43 -11.86 1.73 3.71
CA TRP A 43 -11.06 2.88 4.10
C TRP A 43 -11.87 4.18 4.07
N SER A 44 -11.51 5.09 4.96
CA SER A 44 -12.02 6.46 4.96
C SER A 44 -11.48 7.21 3.74
N GLU A 45 -12.00 8.42 3.51
CA GLU A 45 -11.78 9.16 2.27
C GLU A 45 -10.31 9.34 1.91
N ILE A 46 -9.49 9.85 2.82
CA ILE A 46 -8.10 10.16 2.51
C ILE A 46 -7.29 8.89 2.21
N PRO A 47 -7.24 7.86 3.07
CA PRO A 47 -6.53 6.63 2.72
C PRO A 47 -7.05 5.95 1.45
N PHE A 48 -8.34 6.11 1.13
CA PHE A 48 -8.91 5.51 -0.06
C PHE A 48 -8.52 6.26 -1.35
N LYS A 49 -8.58 7.59 -1.35
CA LYS A 49 -8.38 8.39 -2.57
C LYS A 49 -6.93 8.72 -2.86
N LEU A 50 -6.08 8.78 -1.84
CA LEU A 50 -4.70 9.23 -1.99
C LEU A 50 -3.88 8.23 -2.79
N GLY A 51 -3.21 8.71 -3.84
CA GLY A 51 -2.22 7.93 -4.56
C GLY A 51 -2.76 6.88 -5.51
N ILE A 52 -4.03 6.96 -5.91
CA ILE A 52 -4.59 6.03 -6.90
C ILE A 52 -3.98 6.35 -8.26
N THR A 53 -3.44 5.34 -8.91
CA THR A 53 -2.92 5.43 -10.26
C THR A 53 -3.44 4.25 -11.09
N GLU A 54 -3.00 4.15 -12.32
CA GLU A 54 -3.42 3.08 -13.22
C GLU A 54 -2.20 2.40 -13.79
N LYS A 55 -2.16 1.09 -13.74
CA LYS A 55 -1.09 0.28 -14.31
C LYS A 55 -1.67 -0.78 -15.23
N GLU A 56 -0.92 -1.12 -16.26
CA GLU A 56 -1.28 -2.23 -17.14
C GLU A 56 -0.78 -3.53 -16.52
N ILE A 57 -1.70 -4.45 -16.24
CA ILE A 57 -1.42 -5.76 -15.67
C ILE A 57 -2.13 -6.79 -16.54
N ASP A 58 -1.37 -7.70 -17.11
CA ASP A 58 -1.88 -8.75 -18.01
C ASP A 58 -2.76 -8.20 -19.15
N GLY A 59 -2.37 -7.04 -19.70
CA GLY A 59 -3.09 -6.38 -20.80
C GLY A 59 -4.30 -5.54 -20.37
N TYR A 60 -4.58 -5.48 -19.08
CA TYR A 60 -5.69 -4.68 -18.55
C TYR A 60 -5.19 -3.48 -17.78
N LYS A 61 -5.91 -2.35 -17.90
CA LYS A 61 -5.66 -1.18 -17.08
C LYS A 61 -6.32 -1.37 -15.72
N VAL A 62 -5.51 -1.40 -14.67
CA VAL A 62 -5.97 -1.70 -13.32
C VAL A 62 -5.68 -0.53 -12.39
N PRO A 63 -6.69 -0.02 -11.65
CA PRO A 63 -6.43 0.95 -10.59
C PRO A 63 -5.62 0.30 -9.48
N ILE A 64 -4.55 0.97 -9.09
CA ILE A 64 -3.65 0.50 -8.04
C ILE A 64 -3.07 1.72 -7.34
N TYR A 65 -2.75 1.61 -6.06
CA TYR A 65 -2.05 2.68 -5.36
C TYR A 65 -0.61 2.77 -5.87
N ASP A 66 -0.09 4.00 -5.95
CA ASP A 66 1.29 4.20 -6.39
C ASP A 66 2.29 3.68 -5.36
N LEU A 67 3.57 3.71 -5.72
CA LEU A 67 4.64 3.14 -4.90
C LEU A 67 4.67 3.75 -3.49
N GLU A 68 4.68 5.09 -3.40
CA GLU A 68 4.77 5.79 -2.12
C GLU A 68 3.54 5.57 -1.25
N LYS A 69 2.35 5.57 -1.85
CA LYS A 69 1.12 5.30 -1.10
C LYS A 69 1.12 3.86 -0.56
N SER A 70 1.59 2.91 -1.36
CA SER A 70 1.67 1.51 -0.95
C SER A 70 2.61 1.33 0.26
N VAL A 71 3.71 2.06 0.31
CA VAL A 71 4.62 2.07 1.46
C VAL A 71 3.95 2.72 2.68
N CYS A 72 3.25 3.83 2.49
CA CYS A 72 2.50 4.47 3.57
C CYS A 72 1.44 3.54 4.16
N ASP A 73 0.75 2.76 3.33
CA ASP A 73 -0.22 1.79 3.80
C ASP A 73 0.41 0.72 4.68
N ALA A 74 1.61 0.26 4.33
CA ALA A 74 2.34 -0.72 5.14
C ALA A 74 2.63 -0.18 6.55
N ILE A 75 2.98 1.08 6.66
CA ILE A 75 3.27 1.71 7.95
C ILE A 75 1.97 2.04 8.70
N LYS A 76 0.96 2.53 8.00
CA LYS A 76 -0.35 2.83 8.59
C LYS A 76 -0.97 1.59 9.23
N PHE A 77 -0.90 0.47 8.57
CA PHE A 77 -1.53 -0.78 8.99
C PHE A 77 -0.55 -1.79 9.59
N ARG A 78 0.61 -1.34 10.07
CA ARG A 78 1.67 -2.21 10.59
C ARG A 78 1.23 -3.12 11.73
N ASN A 79 0.30 -2.67 12.56
CA ASN A 79 -0.22 -3.49 13.65
C ASN A 79 -1.10 -4.64 13.16
N LYS A 80 -1.66 -4.49 11.96
CA LYS A 80 -2.54 -5.48 11.34
C LYS A 80 -1.77 -6.50 10.51
N ILE A 81 -0.75 -6.03 9.78
CA ILE A 81 0.03 -6.87 8.87
C ILE A 81 1.30 -7.43 9.51
N GLY A 82 1.70 -6.89 10.65
CA GLY A 82 2.93 -7.27 11.33
C GLY A 82 4.06 -6.27 11.10
N VAL A 83 4.80 -5.98 12.16
CA VAL A 83 5.90 -5.02 12.12
C VAL A 83 7.03 -5.52 11.22
N ASP A 84 7.28 -6.83 11.19
CA ASP A 84 8.33 -7.42 10.36
C ASP A 84 8.07 -7.20 8.88
N VAL A 85 6.85 -7.43 8.43
CA VAL A 85 6.45 -7.21 7.03
C VAL A 85 6.52 -5.74 6.67
N SER A 86 6.03 -4.86 7.54
CA SER A 86 6.09 -3.42 7.33
C SER A 86 7.52 -2.91 7.21
N SER A 87 8.41 -3.41 8.06
CA SER A 87 9.83 -3.04 8.04
C SER A 87 10.52 -3.52 6.76
N GLU A 88 10.21 -4.72 6.31
CA GLU A 88 10.73 -5.27 5.05
C GLU A 88 10.31 -4.39 3.87
N ILE A 89 9.04 -4.01 3.82
CA ILE A 89 8.50 -3.19 2.73
C ILE A 89 9.19 -1.82 2.70
N LEU A 90 9.32 -1.15 3.84
CA LEU A 90 9.99 0.14 3.90
C LEU A 90 11.46 0.02 3.53
N LYS A 91 12.14 -0.99 4.02
CA LYS A 91 13.55 -1.24 3.72
C LYS A 91 13.78 -1.48 2.23
N ASN A 92 12.95 -2.29 1.60
CA ASN A 92 13.03 -2.55 0.17
C ASN A 92 12.73 -1.30 -0.66
N TYR A 93 11.78 -0.48 -0.20
CA TYR A 93 11.50 0.80 -0.85
C TYR A 93 12.71 1.74 -0.80
N LEU A 94 13.37 1.85 0.34
CA LEU A 94 14.51 2.76 0.50
C LEU A 94 15.72 2.37 -0.35
N LYS A 95 15.76 1.15 -0.84
CA LYS A 95 16.82 0.69 -1.76
C LYS A 95 16.50 0.99 -3.23
N ARG A 96 15.30 1.40 -3.54
CA ARG A 96 14.89 1.65 -4.93
C ARG A 96 15.46 2.97 -5.43
N GLN A 97 15.86 2.99 -6.71
CA GLN A 97 16.31 4.22 -7.36
C GLN A 97 15.16 5.14 -7.74
N ASP A 98 13.97 4.60 -7.94
CA ASP A 98 12.77 5.35 -8.30
C ASP A 98 11.99 5.89 -7.10
N ARG A 99 12.55 5.75 -5.89
CA ARG A 99 11.92 6.29 -4.69
C ARG A 99 11.81 7.82 -4.74
N ASP A 100 10.69 8.32 -4.25
CA ASP A 100 10.44 9.75 -4.14
C ASP A 100 10.15 10.09 -2.67
N LEU A 101 11.19 10.46 -1.94
CA LEU A 101 11.08 10.73 -0.51
C LEU A 101 10.25 11.96 -0.20
N THR A 102 10.20 12.94 -1.11
CA THR A 102 9.34 14.12 -0.96
C THR A 102 7.88 13.70 -1.02
N LYS A 103 7.53 12.89 -1.99
CA LYS A 103 6.17 12.37 -2.14
C LYS A 103 5.77 11.47 -0.97
N LEU A 104 6.71 10.63 -0.50
CA LEU A 104 6.48 9.79 0.67
C LEU A 104 6.18 10.65 1.90
N ALA A 105 6.93 11.72 2.11
CA ALA A 105 6.71 12.65 3.22
C ALA A 105 5.34 13.33 3.12
N GLU A 106 4.95 13.80 1.93
CA GLU A 106 3.63 14.39 1.71
C GLU A 106 2.50 13.42 2.05
N TYR A 107 2.59 12.20 1.55
CA TYR A 107 1.57 11.18 1.80
C TYR A 107 1.52 10.79 3.27
N SER A 108 2.69 10.66 3.91
CA SER A 108 2.77 10.36 5.34
C SER A 108 2.10 11.43 6.19
N HIS A 109 2.26 12.69 5.81
CA HIS A 109 1.61 13.80 6.48
C HIS A 109 0.09 13.76 6.32
N LYS A 110 -0.39 13.55 5.11
CA LYS A 110 -1.83 13.46 4.82
C LYS A 110 -2.48 12.27 5.51
N MET A 111 -1.76 11.17 5.67
CA MET A 111 -2.26 9.97 6.36
C MET A 111 -2.00 9.99 7.86
N ARG A 112 -1.43 11.05 8.39
CA ARG A 112 -1.16 11.25 9.83
C ARG A 112 -0.19 10.21 10.40
N ILE A 113 0.79 9.82 9.62
CA ILE A 113 1.86 8.89 10.05
C ILE A 113 3.25 9.50 9.88
N ALA A 114 3.35 10.81 9.67
CA ALA A 114 4.62 11.48 9.40
C ALA A 114 5.67 11.26 10.50
N GLY A 115 5.26 11.36 11.76
CA GLY A 115 6.16 11.14 12.90
C GLY A 115 6.70 9.72 12.94
N THR A 116 5.85 8.74 12.75
CA THR A 116 6.24 7.32 12.71
C THR A 116 7.15 7.03 11.51
N MET A 117 6.78 7.54 10.34
CA MET A 117 7.57 7.35 9.12
C MET A 117 8.97 7.94 9.28
N ASP A 118 9.06 9.16 9.80
CA ASP A 118 10.34 9.83 10.03
C ASP A 118 11.24 9.02 10.97
N LYS A 119 10.71 8.55 12.08
CA LYS A 119 11.46 7.71 13.03
C LYS A 119 11.96 6.42 12.40
N LEU A 120 11.12 5.75 11.65
CA LEU A 120 11.49 4.48 11.01
C LEU A 120 12.56 4.68 9.94
N ILE A 121 12.45 5.72 9.13
CA ILE A 121 13.46 6.04 8.11
C ILE A 121 14.81 6.35 8.75
N ARG A 122 14.83 7.18 9.79
CA ARG A 122 16.07 7.51 10.51
C ARG A 122 16.71 6.28 11.13
N TYR A 123 15.92 5.36 11.63
CA TYR A 123 16.41 4.13 12.22
C TYR A 123 17.04 3.19 11.19
N MET A 124 16.56 3.22 9.95
CA MET A 124 17.02 2.34 8.87
C MET A 124 18.19 2.89 8.04
N ILE A 125 18.44 4.18 8.12
CA ILE A 125 19.55 4.84 7.37
C ILE A 125 20.85 4.95 8.23
#